data_9b4898bb6688060198a28ae07c0986dc
#
_entry.id   9b4898bb6688060198a28ae07c0986dc
#
_cell.length_a   1.000
_cell.length_b   1.000
_cell.length_c   1.000
_cell.angle_alpha   90.00
_cell.angle_beta   90.00
_cell.angle_gamma   90.00
#
_symmetry.space_group_name_H-M   'P 1'
#
loop_
_entity.id
_entity.type
_entity.pdbx_description
1 polymer ?
#
loop_
_entity_poly.entity_id
_entity_poly.type
_entity_poly.pdbx_seq_one_letter_code
_entity_poly.pdbx_strand_id
1 'polypeptide(L)'
;MASSRPNTSFFTSIDSYTASITRSQSAKASNDRLGVKKDVFGRLDAIVKPGAILASNTSYLDVDEIAAATGRPEAVLGMHFFSPANIMKLLEVVRGAKTGASQLATVMQLATRIKKVPVVSGVCHGFIGNRMLAKRQEQANALLMEGAAYYDIDQVLLDFGFPMGPFQMGDLAGLDIGWHRDPGKVTTIREALCAKGRWGQKTGKGFYDYDESRQRTPSDEVKAIIAEFAAKSGVTQREVSKQEIFERLLYPMVSEGALILEEGIAQRASDIDLVWLNGYGWPAWTGGIMYWADHEGLAKIVSGLESHSLPVAPLLAKLAREGGKFCD
;
A
#
# COMPACT_ATOMS: atom_id res chain seq x y z
N MET A 1 -17.90 -37.50 -18.40
CA MET A 1 -16.92 -36.82 -17.53
C MET A 1 -17.57 -35.57 -17.02
N ALA A 2 -18.05 -35.59 -15.79
CA ALA A 2 -18.76 -34.46 -15.18
C ALA A 2 -17.75 -33.45 -14.65
N SER A 3 -17.73 -32.26 -15.26
CA SER A 3 -16.96 -31.09 -14.79
C SER A 3 -17.56 -30.61 -13.47
N SER A 4 -16.93 -30.91 -12.35
CA SER A 4 -17.28 -30.34 -11.05
C SER A 4 -16.92 -28.84 -11.04
N ARG A 5 -17.93 -28.00 -11.15
CA ARG A 5 -17.79 -26.54 -10.92
C ARG A 5 -17.44 -26.28 -9.46
N PRO A 6 -16.38 -25.54 -9.14
CA PRO A 6 -16.15 -25.14 -7.75
C PRO A 6 -17.26 -24.19 -7.31
N ASN A 7 -17.79 -24.43 -6.11
CA ASN A 7 -18.91 -23.73 -5.53
C ASN A 7 -18.50 -22.30 -5.14
N THR A 8 -18.83 -21.30 -5.96
CA THR A 8 -18.52 -19.87 -5.78
C THR A 8 -19.20 -19.22 -4.57
N SER A 9 -20.21 -19.88 -3.96
CA SER A 9 -20.94 -19.34 -2.80
C SER A 9 -20.13 -19.32 -1.50
N PHE A 10 -18.97 -19.99 -1.45
CA PHE A 10 -18.16 -20.10 -0.24
C PHE A 10 -17.32 -18.85 0.06
N PHE A 11 -16.91 -18.11 -0.98
CA PHE A 11 -16.09 -16.89 -0.81
C PHE A 11 -16.89 -15.67 -0.35
N THR A 12 -18.15 -15.59 -0.75
CA THR A 12 -19.06 -14.49 -0.35
C THR A 12 -19.41 -14.53 1.15
N SER A 13 -19.41 -15.70 1.78
CA SER A 13 -19.76 -15.85 3.19
C SER A 13 -18.63 -15.42 4.14
N ILE A 14 -17.36 -15.54 3.73
CA ILE A 14 -16.21 -15.15 4.55
C ILE A 14 -16.05 -13.63 4.62
N ASP A 15 -16.25 -12.94 3.51
CA ASP A 15 -16.18 -11.46 3.46
C ASP A 15 -17.36 -10.82 4.21
N SER A 16 -18.56 -11.39 4.15
CA SER A 16 -19.72 -10.91 4.89
C SER A 16 -19.56 -11.12 6.41
N TYR A 17 -18.97 -12.22 6.83
CA TYR A 17 -18.73 -12.50 8.26
C TYR A 17 -17.62 -11.63 8.82
N THR A 18 -16.54 -11.42 8.07
CA THR A 18 -15.45 -10.49 8.44
C THR A 18 -15.94 -9.03 8.46
N ALA A 19 -16.80 -8.63 7.52
CA ALA A 19 -17.38 -7.30 7.46
C ALA A 19 -18.37 -7.03 8.62
N SER A 20 -19.10 -8.05 9.10
CA SER A 20 -20.03 -7.89 10.23
C SER A 20 -19.32 -7.76 11.56
N ILE A 21 -18.20 -8.47 11.75
CA ILE A 21 -17.36 -8.37 12.95
C ILE A 21 -16.63 -7.02 13.00
N THR A 22 -16.16 -6.51 11.85
CA THR A 22 -15.48 -5.20 11.78
C THR A 22 -16.41 -4.00 12.00
N ARG A 23 -17.70 -4.10 11.71
CA ARG A 23 -18.66 -3.01 11.97
C ARG A 23 -18.99 -2.82 13.45
N SER A 24 -18.92 -3.84 14.28
CA SER A 24 -19.29 -3.77 15.69
C SER A 24 -18.15 -3.38 16.64
N GLN A 25 -16.89 -3.34 16.17
CA GLN A 25 -15.70 -3.10 17.02
C GLN A 25 -14.72 -2.07 16.40
N SER A 26 -15.23 -0.93 16.00
CA SER A 26 -14.40 0.13 15.37
C SER A 26 -13.50 0.94 16.33
N ALA A 27 -13.09 0.38 17.48
CA ALA A 27 -12.42 1.17 18.52
C ALA A 27 -11.25 0.49 19.25
N LYS A 28 -10.62 -0.58 18.73
CA LYS A 28 -9.42 -1.15 19.38
C LYS A 28 -8.26 -1.40 18.42
N ALA A 29 -7.04 -1.17 18.94
CA ALA A 29 -5.76 -1.11 18.25
C ALA A 29 -5.42 -2.30 17.34
N SER A 30 -4.42 -2.14 16.47
CA SER A 30 -3.96 -3.10 15.44
C SER A 30 -3.68 -4.51 15.96
N ASN A 31 -3.28 -4.69 17.21
CA ASN A 31 -3.07 -6.00 17.85
C ASN A 31 -4.38 -6.78 18.07
N ASP A 32 -5.50 -6.10 18.36
CA ASP A 32 -6.82 -6.74 18.51
C ASP A 32 -7.33 -7.36 17.20
N ARG A 33 -6.93 -6.81 16.05
CA ARG A 33 -7.36 -7.33 14.74
C ARG A 33 -6.72 -8.68 14.41
N LEU A 34 -5.48 -8.91 14.82
CA LEU A 34 -4.81 -10.20 14.63
C LEU A 34 -5.44 -11.28 15.51
N GLY A 35 -5.71 -10.97 16.76
CA GLY A 35 -6.41 -11.89 17.68
C GLY A 35 -7.78 -12.31 17.16
N VAL A 36 -8.57 -11.36 16.65
CA VAL A 36 -9.87 -11.65 16.01
C VAL A 36 -9.71 -12.56 14.80
N LYS A 37 -8.69 -12.32 13.94
CA LYS A 37 -8.41 -13.18 12.80
C LYS A 37 -8.03 -14.60 13.21
N LYS A 38 -7.17 -14.74 14.21
CA LYS A 38 -6.76 -16.05 14.76
C LYS A 38 -7.99 -16.83 15.30
N ASP A 39 -8.87 -16.18 16.07
CA ASP A 39 -10.11 -16.81 16.57
C ASP A 39 -11.02 -17.27 15.44
N VAL A 40 -11.28 -16.39 14.47
CA VAL A 40 -12.14 -16.70 13.30
C VAL A 40 -11.56 -17.88 12.51
N PHE A 41 -10.26 -17.86 12.20
CA PHE A 41 -9.62 -18.92 11.41
C PHE A 41 -9.58 -20.26 12.17
N GLY A 42 -9.30 -20.26 13.48
CA GLY A 42 -9.38 -21.46 14.30
C GLY A 42 -10.78 -22.08 14.33
N ARG A 43 -11.82 -21.24 14.42
CA ARG A 43 -13.23 -21.71 14.36
C ARG A 43 -13.61 -22.20 12.97
N LEU A 44 -13.17 -21.51 11.90
CA LEU A 44 -13.41 -21.96 10.53
C LEU A 44 -12.74 -23.30 10.25
N ASP A 45 -11.54 -23.51 10.78
CA ASP A 45 -10.80 -24.77 10.63
C ASP A 45 -11.58 -25.98 11.14
N ALA A 46 -12.33 -25.83 12.23
CA ALA A 46 -13.15 -26.88 12.80
C ALA A 46 -14.41 -27.23 12.01
N ILE A 47 -14.92 -26.31 11.17
CA ILE A 47 -16.22 -26.49 10.49
C ILE A 47 -16.12 -26.65 8.98
N VAL A 48 -15.00 -26.22 8.34
CA VAL A 48 -14.85 -26.34 6.88
C VAL A 48 -14.45 -27.74 6.51
N LYS A 49 -14.88 -28.19 5.33
CA LYS A 49 -14.54 -29.51 4.81
C LYS A 49 -13.02 -29.69 4.64
N PRO A 50 -12.51 -30.94 4.70
CA PRO A 50 -11.12 -31.24 4.36
C PRO A 50 -10.75 -30.69 2.96
N GLY A 51 -9.55 -30.12 2.85
CA GLY A 51 -9.05 -29.51 1.59
C GLY A 51 -9.60 -28.13 1.26
N ALA A 52 -10.46 -27.54 2.11
CA ALA A 52 -10.88 -26.15 1.93
C ALA A 52 -9.73 -25.19 2.18
N ILE A 53 -9.59 -24.19 1.30
CA ILE A 53 -8.64 -23.09 1.43
C ILE A 53 -9.26 -22.00 2.28
N LEU A 54 -8.50 -21.49 3.25
CA LEU A 54 -8.86 -20.35 4.07
C LEU A 54 -8.03 -19.14 3.64
N ALA A 55 -8.69 -18.06 3.22
CA ALA A 55 -8.01 -16.87 2.71
C ALA A 55 -8.36 -15.62 3.53
N SER A 56 -7.36 -14.82 3.86
CA SER A 56 -7.53 -13.54 4.56
C SER A 56 -7.33 -12.35 3.60
N ASN A 57 -8.30 -11.44 3.57
CA ASN A 57 -8.13 -10.13 2.93
C ASN A 57 -7.59 -9.15 3.98
N THR A 58 -6.29 -9.21 4.24
CA THR A 58 -5.57 -8.27 5.12
C THR A 58 -4.54 -7.49 4.32
N SER A 59 -4.28 -6.25 4.72
CA SER A 59 -3.28 -5.38 4.08
C SER A 59 -1.93 -5.36 4.82
N TYR A 60 -1.89 -5.79 6.10
CA TYR A 60 -0.71 -5.61 6.94
C TYR A 60 -0.47 -6.76 7.94
N LEU A 61 -1.49 -7.59 8.22
CA LEU A 61 -1.34 -8.64 9.22
C LEU A 61 -0.50 -9.79 8.69
N ASP A 62 0.29 -10.37 9.56
CA ASP A 62 1.09 -11.54 9.29
C ASP A 62 0.20 -12.75 9.01
N VAL A 63 0.28 -13.27 7.78
CA VAL A 63 -0.51 -14.42 7.32
C VAL A 63 -0.04 -15.72 7.97
N ASP A 64 1.25 -15.83 8.31
CA ASP A 64 1.80 -17.02 8.97
C ASP A 64 1.28 -17.13 10.42
N GLU A 65 1.11 -16.00 11.11
CA GLU A 65 0.50 -15.97 12.42
C GLU A 65 -1.00 -16.36 12.39
N ILE A 66 -1.71 -15.99 11.33
CA ILE A 66 -3.10 -16.41 11.13
C ILE A 66 -3.14 -17.92 10.83
N ALA A 67 -2.25 -18.41 9.96
CA ALA A 67 -2.14 -19.81 9.60
C ALA A 67 -1.83 -20.71 10.79
N ALA A 68 -0.96 -20.25 11.70
CA ALA A 68 -0.58 -20.96 12.93
C ALA A 68 -1.77 -21.19 13.89
N ALA A 69 -2.87 -20.46 13.75
CA ALA A 69 -4.09 -20.66 14.54
C ALA A 69 -4.99 -21.79 13.99
N THR A 70 -4.58 -22.48 12.93
CA THR A 70 -5.32 -23.58 12.28
C THR A 70 -4.54 -24.87 12.30
N GLY A 71 -5.21 -26.00 12.20
CA GLY A 71 -4.61 -27.33 12.03
C GLY A 71 -4.19 -27.63 10.57
N ARG A 72 -4.40 -26.68 9.65
CA ARG A 72 -4.10 -26.82 8.21
C ARG A 72 -3.35 -25.58 7.65
N PRO A 73 -2.20 -25.20 8.20
CA PRO A 73 -1.51 -23.98 7.80
C PRO A 73 -1.12 -23.98 6.31
N GLU A 74 -0.98 -25.15 5.68
CA GLU A 74 -0.74 -25.28 4.23
C GLU A 74 -1.92 -24.83 3.38
N ALA A 75 -3.13 -24.79 3.95
CA ALA A 75 -4.35 -24.34 3.28
C ALA A 75 -4.70 -22.87 3.56
N VAL A 76 -3.82 -22.14 4.25
CA VAL A 76 -4.02 -20.72 4.58
C VAL A 76 -3.12 -19.83 3.73
N LEU A 77 -3.69 -18.73 3.22
CA LEU A 77 -2.96 -17.70 2.46
C LEU A 77 -3.68 -16.34 2.55
N GLY A 78 -3.04 -15.29 2.04
CA GLY A 78 -3.66 -13.98 1.87
C GLY A 78 -4.22 -13.80 0.46
N MET A 79 -5.36 -13.11 0.36
CA MET A 79 -5.92 -12.59 -0.89
C MET A 79 -6.20 -11.11 -0.68
N HIS A 80 -5.20 -10.28 -0.94
CA HIS A 80 -5.30 -8.83 -0.72
C HIS A 80 -5.89 -8.15 -1.95
N PHE A 81 -7.17 -7.78 -1.84
CA PHE A 81 -7.89 -7.02 -2.86
C PHE A 81 -7.73 -5.51 -2.62
N PHE A 82 -7.75 -4.77 -3.72
CA PHE A 82 -7.68 -3.31 -3.70
C PHE A 82 -9.07 -2.69 -3.87
N SER A 83 -9.32 -1.62 -3.13
CA SER A 83 -10.62 -0.94 -3.15
C SER A 83 -10.71 0.09 -4.29
N PRO A 84 -11.82 0.13 -5.04
CA PRO A 84 -12.97 -0.77 -5.02
C PRO A 84 -12.67 -2.13 -5.69
N ALA A 85 -12.97 -3.23 -4.97
CA ALA A 85 -12.56 -4.56 -5.41
C ALA A 85 -13.16 -5.02 -6.75
N ASN A 86 -14.29 -4.47 -7.16
CA ASN A 86 -14.92 -4.75 -8.46
C ASN A 86 -14.25 -4.01 -9.63
N ILE A 87 -13.51 -2.93 -9.37
CA ILE A 87 -12.84 -2.10 -10.38
C ILE A 87 -11.34 -2.42 -10.45
N MET A 88 -10.67 -2.42 -9.29
CA MET A 88 -9.22 -2.60 -9.21
C MET A 88 -8.81 -4.00 -9.67
N LYS A 89 -7.85 -4.07 -10.58
CA LYS A 89 -7.44 -5.33 -11.21
C LYS A 89 -6.48 -6.15 -10.35
N LEU A 90 -5.66 -5.50 -9.53
CA LEU A 90 -4.64 -6.17 -8.73
C LEU A 90 -5.25 -7.10 -7.68
N LEU A 91 -4.63 -8.26 -7.51
CA LEU A 91 -4.78 -9.15 -6.37
C LEU A 91 -3.39 -9.60 -5.91
N GLU A 92 -2.92 -9.15 -4.76
CA GLU A 92 -1.73 -9.72 -4.14
C GLU A 92 -2.11 -11.03 -3.44
N VAL A 93 -1.54 -12.13 -3.92
CA VAL A 93 -1.70 -13.46 -3.33
C VAL A 93 -0.55 -13.70 -2.38
N VAL A 94 -0.81 -13.55 -1.08
CA VAL A 94 0.23 -13.59 -0.04
C VAL A 94 0.47 -15.04 0.37
N ARG A 95 1.64 -15.55 0.01
CA ARG A 95 2.09 -16.91 0.30
C ARG A 95 2.79 -16.94 1.66
N GLY A 96 2.18 -17.58 2.64
CA GLY A 96 2.82 -17.90 3.91
C GLY A 96 3.90 -18.98 3.78
N ALA A 97 4.74 -19.10 4.78
CA ALA A 97 5.86 -20.05 4.81
C ALA A 97 5.42 -21.51 4.65
N LYS A 98 4.21 -21.84 5.10
CA LYS A 98 3.64 -23.19 5.02
C LYS A 98 2.59 -23.37 3.92
N THR A 99 2.24 -22.29 3.19
CA THR A 99 1.22 -22.35 2.13
C THR A 99 1.61 -23.38 1.07
N GLY A 100 0.73 -24.36 0.81
CA GLY A 100 0.98 -25.43 -0.13
C GLY A 100 0.93 -24.96 -1.61
N ALA A 101 1.74 -25.58 -2.45
CA ALA A 101 1.82 -25.23 -3.88
C ALA A 101 0.48 -25.42 -4.62
N SER A 102 -0.28 -26.47 -4.27
CA SER A 102 -1.59 -26.75 -4.88
C SER A 102 -2.65 -25.71 -4.50
N GLN A 103 -2.61 -25.22 -3.26
CA GLN A 103 -3.48 -24.15 -2.77
C GLN A 103 -3.16 -22.83 -3.46
N LEU A 104 -1.88 -22.50 -3.57
CA LEU A 104 -1.41 -21.32 -4.30
C LEU A 104 -1.86 -21.37 -5.77
N ALA A 105 -1.62 -22.49 -6.46
CA ALA A 105 -2.03 -22.68 -7.86
C ALA A 105 -3.55 -22.54 -8.04
N THR A 106 -4.34 -23.06 -7.10
CA THR A 106 -5.81 -22.95 -7.12
C THR A 106 -6.26 -21.50 -7.00
N VAL A 107 -5.65 -20.73 -6.09
CA VAL A 107 -5.99 -19.32 -5.90
C VAL A 107 -5.54 -18.46 -7.09
N MET A 108 -4.39 -18.74 -7.68
CA MET A 108 -3.93 -18.06 -8.91
C MET A 108 -4.90 -18.29 -10.07
N GLN A 109 -5.39 -19.53 -10.26
CA GLN A 109 -6.40 -19.83 -11.26
C GLN A 109 -7.74 -19.14 -10.98
N LEU A 110 -8.16 -19.12 -9.69
CA LEU A 110 -9.37 -18.41 -9.29
C LEU A 110 -9.25 -16.92 -9.60
N ALA A 111 -8.13 -16.28 -9.24
CA ALA A 111 -7.88 -14.88 -9.51
C ALA A 111 -8.03 -14.53 -11.00
N THR A 112 -7.47 -15.36 -11.88
CA THR A 112 -7.63 -15.19 -13.33
C THR A 112 -9.08 -15.33 -13.78
N ARG A 113 -9.83 -16.33 -13.24
CA ARG A 113 -11.26 -16.52 -13.55
C ARG A 113 -12.12 -15.33 -13.14
N ILE A 114 -11.83 -14.69 -12.02
CA ILE A 114 -12.51 -13.46 -11.56
C ILE A 114 -11.93 -12.19 -12.19
N LYS A 115 -11.11 -12.32 -13.24
CA LYS A 115 -10.52 -11.22 -14.02
C LYS A 115 -9.59 -10.30 -13.21
N LYS A 116 -8.88 -10.85 -12.23
CA LYS A 116 -7.80 -10.17 -11.53
C LYS A 116 -6.46 -10.46 -12.19
N VAL A 117 -5.52 -9.57 -11.95
CA VAL A 117 -4.10 -9.75 -12.22
C VAL A 117 -3.45 -10.20 -10.90
N PRO A 118 -3.24 -11.50 -10.72
CA PRO A 118 -2.66 -12.00 -9.48
C PRO A 118 -1.14 -11.85 -9.49
N VAL A 119 -0.60 -11.38 -8.37
CA VAL A 119 0.85 -11.33 -8.11
C VAL A 119 1.11 -12.05 -6.79
N VAL A 120 2.09 -12.95 -6.78
CA VAL A 120 2.49 -13.66 -5.55
C VAL A 120 3.43 -12.77 -4.74
N SER A 121 3.10 -12.57 -3.46
CA SER A 121 3.92 -11.89 -2.49
C SER A 121 4.28 -12.84 -1.34
N GLY A 122 5.48 -12.73 -0.80
CA GLY A 122 5.82 -13.26 0.51
C GLY A 122 5.14 -12.48 1.63
N VAL A 123 5.28 -12.97 2.88
CA VAL A 123 4.76 -12.31 4.08
C VAL A 123 5.74 -11.23 4.52
N CYS A 124 5.29 -9.98 4.52
CA CYS A 124 5.96 -8.86 5.17
C CYS A 124 4.93 -7.77 5.49
N HIS A 125 5.31 -6.75 6.26
CA HIS A 125 4.43 -5.64 6.58
C HIS A 125 4.10 -4.81 5.32
N GLY A 126 2.82 -4.81 4.91
CA GLY A 126 2.35 -4.07 3.73
C GLY A 126 2.61 -4.77 2.40
N PHE A 127 3.11 -6.00 2.40
CA PHE A 127 3.42 -6.83 1.22
C PHE A 127 4.29 -6.08 0.21
N ILE A 128 4.04 -6.19 -1.10
CA ILE A 128 4.82 -5.47 -2.10
C ILE A 128 4.35 -4.00 -2.18
N GLY A 129 3.09 -3.79 -2.45
CA GLY A 129 2.60 -2.48 -2.85
C GLY A 129 2.55 -1.46 -1.72
N ASN A 130 1.93 -1.79 -0.57
CA ASN A 130 1.83 -0.89 0.57
C ASN A 130 3.19 -0.63 1.24
N ARG A 131 4.11 -1.59 1.22
CA ARG A 131 5.46 -1.43 1.74
C ARG A 131 6.22 -0.34 0.95
N MET A 132 6.17 -0.37 -0.37
CA MET A 132 6.75 0.67 -1.22
C MET A 132 6.00 2.00 -1.11
N LEU A 133 4.66 1.97 -1.03
CA LEU A 133 3.84 3.17 -0.85
C LEU A 133 4.20 3.91 0.44
N ALA A 134 4.52 3.18 1.52
CA ALA A 134 4.93 3.78 2.78
C ALA A 134 6.18 4.66 2.62
N LYS A 135 7.16 4.27 1.77
CA LYS A 135 8.35 5.08 1.50
C LYS A 135 8.02 6.40 0.81
N ARG A 136 7.12 6.36 -0.18
CA ARG A 136 6.63 7.58 -0.82
C ARG A 136 5.90 8.49 0.17
N GLN A 137 5.03 7.92 0.99
CA GLN A 137 4.27 8.69 1.96
C GLN A 137 5.14 9.30 3.06
N GLU A 138 6.16 8.58 3.51
CA GLU A 138 7.17 9.09 4.44
C GLU A 138 7.86 10.34 3.88
N GLN A 139 8.34 10.27 2.64
CA GLN A 139 9.01 11.39 1.99
C GLN A 139 8.04 12.55 1.67
N ALA A 140 6.80 12.27 1.27
CA ALA A 140 5.80 13.31 1.06
C ALA A 140 5.54 14.11 2.35
N ASN A 141 5.46 13.44 3.50
CA ASN A 141 5.29 14.09 4.79
C ASN A 141 6.54 14.85 5.22
N ALA A 142 7.75 14.34 4.98
CA ALA A 142 8.99 15.02 5.28
C ALA A 142 9.14 16.32 4.45
N LEU A 143 8.91 16.23 3.14
CA LEU A 143 8.91 17.39 2.23
C LEU A 143 7.91 18.46 2.67
N LEU A 144 6.71 18.04 3.09
CA LEU A 144 5.67 18.93 3.60
C LEU A 144 6.16 19.68 4.86
N MET A 145 6.83 18.97 5.77
CA MET A 145 7.41 19.58 6.98
C MET A 145 8.56 20.51 6.67
N GLU A 146 9.34 20.23 5.64
CA GLU A 146 10.47 21.03 5.19
C GLU A 146 10.08 22.30 4.40
N GLY A 147 8.80 22.46 4.02
CA GLY A 147 8.30 23.68 3.38
C GLY A 147 7.72 23.49 1.99
N ALA A 148 7.77 22.28 1.40
CA ALA A 148 7.10 22.03 0.14
C ALA A 148 5.58 22.13 0.31
N ALA A 149 4.90 22.82 -0.58
CA ALA A 149 3.44 22.87 -0.56
C ALA A 149 2.82 21.52 -0.98
N TYR A 150 1.82 21.04 -0.25
CA TYR A 150 1.18 19.74 -0.53
C TYR A 150 0.62 19.65 -1.95
N TYR A 151 0.14 20.76 -2.51
CA TYR A 151 -0.36 20.80 -3.88
C TYR A 151 0.76 20.77 -4.93
N ASP A 152 1.97 21.26 -4.63
CA ASP A 152 3.13 21.12 -5.51
C ASP A 152 3.68 19.69 -5.47
N ILE A 153 3.67 19.05 -4.29
CA ILE A 153 4.02 17.62 -4.14
C ILE A 153 3.06 16.75 -4.95
N ASP A 154 1.76 17.01 -4.85
CA ASP A 154 0.76 16.29 -5.66
C ASP A 154 0.96 16.56 -7.16
N GLN A 155 1.25 17.82 -7.54
CA GLN A 155 1.39 18.20 -8.95
C GLN A 155 2.58 17.52 -9.62
N VAL A 156 3.70 17.34 -8.94
CA VAL A 156 4.87 16.62 -9.49
C VAL A 156 4.50 15.19 -9.91
N LEU A 157 3.68 14.49 -9.13
CA LEU A 157 3.24 13.14 -9.51
C LEU A 157 2.19 13.16 -10.63
N LEU A 158 1.30 14.15 -10.66
CA LEU A 158 0.37 14.35 -11.76
C LEU A 158 1.11 14.63 -13.06
N ASP A 159 2.12 15.50 -13.03
CA ASP A 159 2.96 15.84 -14.20
C ASP A 159 3.72 14.60 -14.71
N PHE A 160 4.11 13.68 -13.82
CA PHE A 160 4.72 12.39 -14.20
C PHE A 160 3.70 11.41 -14.80
N GLY A 161 2.40 11.59 -14.54
CA GLY A 161 1.32 10.78 -15.11
C GLY A 161 0.54 9.92 -14.13
N PHE A 162 0.74 10.08 -12.81
CA PHE A 162 -0.15 9.47 -11.82
C PHE A 162 -1.54 10.12 -11.89
N PRO A 163 -2.62 9.37 -11.60
CA PRO A 163 -3.96 9.93 -11.56
C PRO A 163 -4.18 10.88 -10.37
N MET A 164 -3.39 10.73 -9.31
CA MET A 164 -3.48 11.51 -8.08
C MET A 164 -2.13 11.57 -7.37
N GLY A 165 -1.88 12.70 -6.69
CA GLY A 165 -0.78 12.79 -5.75
C GLY A 165 -1.12 12.21 -4.37
N PRO A 166 -0.14 12.14 -3.43
CA PRO A 166 -0.29 11.47 -2.14
C PRO A 166 -1.35 12.10 -1.24
N PHE A 167 -1.48 13.41 -1.23
CA PHE A 167 -2.44 14.13 -0.38
C PHE A 167 -3.85 14.07 -0.94
N GLN A 168 -4.00 14.17 -2.26
CA GLN A 168 -5.28 13.93 -2.93
C GLN A 168 -5.77 12.49 -2.74
N MET A 169 -4.87 11.51 -2.82
CA MET A 169 -5.20 10.12 -2.57
C MET A 169 -5.61 9.90 -1.09
N GLY A 170 -4.93 10.56 -0.16
CA GLY A 170 -5.30 10.56 1.27
C GLY A 170 -6.71 11.08 1.49
N ASP A 171 -7.06 12.19 0.86
CA ASP A 171 -8.41 12.79 0.93
C ASP A 171 -9.50 11.89 0.33
N LEU A 172 -9.18 11.19 -0.77
CA LEU A 172 -10.10 10.25 -1.39
C LEU A 172 -10.34 9.02 -0.49
N ALA A 173 -9.29 8.47 0.08
CA ALA A 173 -9.38 7.33 0.99
C ALA A 173 -10.10 7.66 2.30
N GLY A 174 -9.90 8.87 2.78
CA GLY A 174 -10.39 9.37 4.07
C GLY A 174 -9.29 9.41 5.13
N LEU A 175 -8.97 10.62 5.59
CA LEU A 175 -7.91 10.86 6.56
C LEU A 175 -8.17 10.25 7.94
N ASP A 176 -9.43 10.01 8.29
CA ASP A 176 -9.86 9.43 9.56
C ASP A 176 -9.71 7.89 9.63
N ILE A 177 -9.31 7.23 8.55
CA ILE A 177 -9.06 5.78 8.57
C ILE A 177 -7.90 5.46 9.53
N GLY A 178 -8.19 4.75 10.63
CA GLY A 178 -7.22 4.42 11.66
C GLY A 178 -6.92 5.54 12.65
N TRP A 179 -7.61 6.68 12.57
CA TRP A 179 -7.50 7.73 13.57
C TRP A 179 -8.29 7.34 14.84
N HIS A 180 -7.63 7.42 15.99
CA HIS A 180 -8.21 7.00 17.28
C HIS A 180 -9.17 8.01 17.91
N ARG A 181 -9.44 9.14 17.24
CA ARG A 181 -10.33 10.23 17.69
C ARG A 181 -9.98 10.78 19.08
N ASP A 182 -8.69 10.79 19.40
CA ASP A 182 -8.17 11.43 20.62
C ASP A 182 -7.53 12.78 20.24
N PRO A 183 -8.25 13.92 20.42
CA PRO A 183 -7.73 15.24 20.10
C PRO A 183 -6.51 15.65 20.95
N GLY A 184 -6.29 14.97 22.09
CA GLY A 184 -5.15 15.21 22.96
C GLY A 184 -3.85 14.55 22.48
N LYS A 185 -3.93 13.67 21.48
CA LYS A 185 -2.77 12.93 20.93
C LYS A 185 -2.58 13.22 19.44
N VAL A 186 -2.38 14.48 19.11
CA VAL A 186 -2.08 14.90 17.72
C VAL A 186 -0.57 14.84 17.52
N THR A 187 -0.12 13.83 16.80
CA THR A 187 1.31 13.58 16.52
C THR A 187 1.67 13.76 15.04
N THR A 188 0.67 13.88 14.17
CA THR A 188 0.85 14.05 12.73
C THR A 188 -0.05 15.16 12.18
N ILE A 189 0.34 15.74 11.03
CA ILE A 189 -0.50 16.72 10.31
C ILE A 189 -1.85 16.12 9.98
N ARG A 190 -1.90 14.84 9.55
CA ARG A 190 -3.14 14.12 9.27
C ARG A 190 -4.08 14.08 10.49
N GLU A 191 -3.55 13.80 11.67
CA GLU A 191 -4.35 13.81 12.92
C GLU A 191 -4.81 15.22 13.28
N ALA A 192 -3.98 16.25 13.03
CA ALA A 192 -4.37 17.64 13.22
C ALA A 192 -5.55 18.04 12.32
N LEU A 193 -5.52 17.62 11.06
CA LEU A 193 -6.66 17.80 10.12
C LEU A 193 -7.90 17.05 10.60
N CYS A 194 -7.74 15.80 11.02
CA CYS A 194 -8.84 14.99 11.53
C CYS A 194 -9.49 15.60 12.77
N ALA A 195 -8.71 16.14 13.70
CA ALA A 195 -9.21 16.82 14.90
C ALA A 195 -10.05 18.06 14.57
N LYS A 196 -9.83 18.68 13.41
CA LYS A 196 -10.61 19.82 12.87
C LYS A 196 -11.78 19.37 11.98
N GLY A 197 -12.10 18.06 11.92
CA GLY A 197 -13.19 17.55 11.10
C GLY A 197 -12.87 17.49 9.60
N ARG A 198 -11.63 17.68 9.21
CA ARG A 198 -11.15 17.60 7.83
C ARG A 198 -10.78 16.14 7.50
N TRP A 199 -11.80 15.34 7.11
CA TRP A 199 -11.65 13.91 6.90
C TRP A 199 -11.49 13.51 5.43
N GLY A 200 -11.31 14.46 4.54
CA GLY A 200 -11.16 14.25 3.11
C GLY A 200 -12.46 14.54 2.33
N GLN A 201 -12.54 14.01 1.12
CA GLN A 201 -13.65 14.28 0.18
C GLN A 201 -15.03 14.00 0.76
N LYS A 202 -15.19 13.01 1.61
CA LYS A 202 -16.47 12.65 2.24
C LYS A 202 -17.06 13.73 3.14
N THR A 203 -16.21 14.65 3.63
CA THR A 203 -16.62 15.80 4.44
C THR A 203 -16.48 17.12 3.68
N GLY A 204 -16.14 17.08 2.38
CA GLY A 204 -15.85 18.26 1.59
C GLY A 204 -14.53 18.96 1.97
N LYS A 205 -13.77 18.43 2.94
CA LYS A 205 -12.56 19.03 3.49
C LYS A 205 -11.56 17.97 3.91
N GLY A 206 -10.33 18.08 3.43
CA GLY A 206 -9.18 17.26 3.79
C GLY A 206 -7.92 18.11 3.75
N PHE A 207 -6.89 17.69 3.05
CA PHE A 207 -5.80 18.57 2.63
C PHE A 207 -6.31 19.68 1.71
N TYR A 208 -7.29 19.33 0.87
CA TYR A 208 -7.98 20.28 -0.01
C TYR A 208 -9.37 20.60 0.52
N ASP A 209 -9.91 21.74 0.09
CA ASP A 209 -11.33 22.03 0.15
C ASP A 209 -11.97 21.58 -1.17
N TYR A 210 -13.16 20.96 -1.10
CA TYR A 210 -13.89 20.40 -2.24
C TYR A 210 -15.22 21.08 -2.40
N ASP A 211 -15.57 21.48 -3.61
CA ASP A 211 -16.89 21.98 -3.95
C ASP A 211 -17.90 20.84 -4.19
N GLU A 212 -19.13 21.20 -4.52
CA GLU A 212 -20.24 20.26 -4.81
C GLU A 212 -19.92 19.35 -6.02
N SER A 213 -19.11 19.82 -6.96
CA SER A 213 -18.62 19.06 -8.12
C SER A 213 -17.36 18.24 -7.83
N ARG A 214 -16.88 18.24 -6.58
CA ARG A 214 -15.66 17.60 -6.09
C ARG A 214 -14.38 18.17 -6.73
N GLN A 215 -14.43 19.40 -7.22
CA GLN A 215 -13.22 20.11 -7.59
C GLN A 215 -12.46 20.55 -6.34
N ARG A 216 -11.16 20.34 -6.36
CA ARG A 216 -10.29 20.65 -5.23
C ARG A 216 -9.68 22.03 -5.34
N THR A 217 -9.57 22.72 -4.22
CA THR A 217 -8.82 23.97 -4.08
C THR A 217 -7.89 23.88 -2.89
N PRO A 218 -6.67 24.47 -2.94
CA PRO A 218 -5.80 24.57 -1.79
C PRO A 218 -6.50 25.35 -0.66
N SER A 219 -6.28 24.91 0.59
CA SER A 219 -6.88 25.50 1.80
C SER A 219 -5.85 26.30 2.59
N ASP A 220 -6.15 27.56 2.89
CA ASP A 220 -5.29 28.40 3.72
C ASP A 220 -5.28 27.93 5.19
N GLU A 221 -6.39 27.35 5.67
CA GLU A 221 -6.42 26.72 6.98
C GLU A 221 -5.40 25.56 7.06
N VAL A 222 -5.27 24.75 6.03
CA VAL A 222 -4.31 23.64 5.98
C VAL A 222 -2.89 24.15 5.95
N LYS A 223 -2.60 25.21 5.19
CA LYS A 223 -1.27 25.86 5.17
C LYS A 223 -0.89 26.34 6.58
N ALA A 224 -1.81 26.97 7.30
CA ALA A 224 -1.58 27.43 8.67
C ALA A 224 -1.31 26.27 9.63
N ILE A 225 -2.07 25.16 9.53
CA ILE A 225 -1.86 23.96 10.35
C ILE A 225 -0.46 23.36 10.09
N ILE A 226 -0.06 23.26 8.82
CA ILE A 226 1.26 22.73 8.44
C ILE A 226 2.38 23.61 9.01
N ALA A 227 2.27 24.92 8.84
CA ALA A 227 3.26 25.86 9.35
C ALA A 227 3.38 25.81 10.89
N GLU A 228 2.27 25.75 11.61
CA GLU A 228 2.25 25.58 13.06
C GLU A 228 2.90 24.25 13.49
N PHE A 229 2.61 23.16 12.78
CA PHE A 229 3.14 21.84 13.07
C PHE A 229 4.66 21.78 12.82
N ALA A 230 5.13 22.33 11.71
CA ALA A 230 6.55 22.42 11.37
C ALA A 230 7.33 23.25 12.41
N ALA A 231 6.78 24.41 12.80
CA ALA A 231 7.39 25.26 13.82
C ALA A 231 7.52 24.55 15.18
N LYS A 232 6.48 23.83 15.61
CA LYS A 232 6.51 23.02 16.84
C LYS A 232 7.51 21.88 16.80
N SER A 233 7.75 21.31 15.62
CA SER A 233 8.70 20.21 15.41
C SER A 233 10.15 20.68 15.25
N GLY A 234 10.40 21.99 15.22
CA GLY A 234 11.73 22.55 15.04
C GLY A 234 12.34 22.32 13.65
N VAL A 235 11.52 21.98 12.66
CA VAL A 235 11.97 21.76 11.28
C VAL A 235 12.12 23.11 10.58
N THR A 236 13.31 23.36 10.03
CA THR A 236 13.58 24.57 9.26
C THR A 236 12.89 24.52 7.92
N GLN A 237 12.04 25.49 7.63
CA GLN A 237 11.39 25.64 6.33
C GLN A 237 12.40 26.13 5.29
N ARG A 238 12.32 25.57 4.08
CA ARG A 238 13.17 25.94 2.94
C ARG A 238 12.41 25.82 1.64
N GLU A 239 12.94 26.40 0.60
CA GLU A 239 12.47 26.14 -0.75
C GLU A 239 12.87 24.72 -1.17
N VAL A 240 11.93 23.98 -1.76
CA VAL A 240 12.13 22.64 -2.27
C VAL A 240 11.82 22.62 -3.76
N SER A 241 12.79 22.19 -4.57
CA SER A 241 12.61 22.14 -6.02
C SER A 241 11.69 20.98 -6.45
N LYS A 242 11.05 21.13 -7.62
CA LYS A 242 10.26 20.04 -8.23
C LYS A 242 11.09 18.80 -8.49
N GLN A 243 12.36 18.94 -8.84
CA GLN A 243 13.28 17.83 -9.05
C GLN A 243 13.52 17.06 -7.73
N GLU A 244 13.78 17.77 -6.64
CA GLU A 244 13.94 17.13 -5.32
C GLU A 244 12.65 16.41 -4.89
N ILE A 245 11.49 17.03 -5.08
CA ILE A 245 10.20 16.39 -4.79
C ILE A 245 10.08 15.07 -5.58
N PHE A 246 10.36 15.11 -6.88
CA PHE A 246 10.29 13.94 -7.76
C PHE A 246 11.22 12.82 -7.27
N GLU A 247 12.49 13.12 -7.03
CA GLU A 247 13.49 12.16 -6.59
C GLU A 247 13.13 11.54 -5.25
N ARG A 248 12.75 12.35 -4.27
CA ARG A 248 12.38 11.89 -2.94
C ARG A 248 11.07 11.11 -2.89
N LEU A 249 10.16 11.33 -3.83
CA LEU A 249 8.93 10.54 -3.91
C LEU A 249 9.12 9.18 -4.59
N LEU A 250 9.98 9.09 -5.62
CA LEU A 250 10.07 7.89 -6.46
C LEU A 250 11.30 7.03 -6.19
N TYR A 251 12.47 7.63 -5.96
CA TYR A 251 13.70 6.86 -5.80
C TYR A 251 13.71 5.94 -4.56
N PRO A 252 13.19 6.36 -3.38
CA PRO A 252 13.06 5.45 -2.23
C PRO A 252 12.16 4.25 -2.50
N MET A 253 11.17 4.40 -3.39
CA MET A 253 10.32 3.28 -3.78
C MET A 253 11.11 2.25 -4.61
N VAL A 254 12.01 2.69 -5.49
CA VAL A 254 12.90 1.80 -6.25
C VAL A 254 13.84 1.06 -5.29
N SER A 255 14.44 1.79 -4.34
CA SER A 255 15.28 1.18 -3.31
C SER A 255 14.53 0.13 -2.49
N GLU A 256 13.30 0.41 -2.07
CA GLU A 256 12.45 -0.55 -1.36
C GLU A 256 12.06 -1.74 -2.25
N GLY A 257 11.80 -1.51 -3.54
CA GLY A 257 11.56 -2.58 -4.52
C GLY A 257 12.76 -3.53 -4.65
N ALA A 258 13.98 -2.98 -4.63
CA ALA A 258 15.20 -3.78 -4.62
C ALA A 258 15.33 -4.64 -3.34
N LEU A 259 15.00 -4.10 -2.16
CA LEU A 259 14.95 -4.87 -0.90
C LEU A 259 13.91 -5.99 -0.95
N ILE A 260 12.73 -5.72 -1.50
CA ILE A 260 11.66 -6.70 -1.70
C ILE A 260 12.14 -7.88 -2.57
N LEU A 261 12.96 -7.62 -3.58
CA LEU A 261 13.58 -8.67 -4.41
C LEU A 261 14.65 -9.44 -3.64
N GLU A 262 15.54 -8.76 -2.93
CA GLU A 262 16.60 -9.40 -2.12
C GLU A 262 16.03 -10.33 -1.04
N GLU A 263 14.94 -9.93 -0.41
CA GLU A 263 14.24 -10.71 0.61
C GLU A 263 13.39 -11.84 0.03
N GLY A 264 13.22 -11.91 -1.29
CA GLY A 264 12.38 -12.91 -1.95
C GLY A 264 10.87 -12.72 -1.70
N ILE A 265 10.46 -11.52 -1.29
CA ILE A 265 9.05 -11.15 -1.12
C ILE A 265 8.35 -11.06 -2.49
N ALA A 266 9.00 -10.46 -3.48
CA ALA A 266 8.64 -10.61 -4.89
C ALA A 266 9.66 -11.54 -5.58
N GLN A 267 9.19 -12.32 -6.55
CA GLN A 267 10.08 -13.25 -7.27
C GLN A 267 10.84 -12.56 -8.40
N ARG A 268 10.26 -11.53 -9.00
CA ARG A 268 10.77 -10.82 -10.17
C ARG A 268 10.46 -9.33 -10.08
N ALA A 269 11.27 -8.51 -10.71
CA ALA A 269 11.02 -7.08 -10.86
C ALA A 269 9.67 -6.81 -11.54
N SER A 270 9.33 -7.60 -12.57
CA SER A 270 8.03 -7.49 -13.27
C SER A 270 6.82 -7.77 -12.38
N ASP A 271 6.95 -8.54 -11.30
CA ASP A 271 5.87 -8.72 -10.32
C ASP A 271 5.60 -7.40 -9.57
N ILE A 272 6.64 -6.65 -9.22
CA ILE A 272 6.54 -5.31 -8.62
C ILE A 272 5.91 -4.34 -9.62
N ASP A 273 6.31 -4.38 -10.88
CA ASP A 273 5.74 -3.55 -11.95
C ASP A 273 4.24 -3.81 -12.10
N LEU A 274 3.81 -5.07 -12.13
CA LEU A 274 2.39 -5.44 -12.20
C LEU A 274 1.60 -4.94 -10.99
N VAL A 275 2.17 -4.97 -9.78
CA VAL A 275 1.54 -4.41 -8.57
C VAL A 275 1.28 -2.93 -8.75
N TRP A 276 2.28 -2.16 -9.18
CA TRP A 276 2.16 -0.71 -9.31
C TRP A 276 1.27 -0.27 -10.48
N LEU A 277 1.32 -0.98 -11.60
CA LEU A 277 0.47 -0.74 -12.77
C LEU A 277 -1.01 -1.02 -12.50
N ASN A 278 -1.33 -2.06 -11.74
CA ASN A 278 -2.71 -2.54 -11.56
C ASN A 278 -3.35 -2.15 -10.23
N GLY A 279 -2.56 -1.70 -9.25
CA GLY A 279 -3.03 -1.39 -7.89
C GLY A 279 -2.85 0.05 -7.46
N TYR A 280 -1.87 0.77 -8.03
CA TYR A 280 -1.44 2.08 -7.51
C TYR A 280 -1.42 3.18 -8.56
N GLY A 281 -1.89 2.89 -9.78
CA GLY A 281 -2.00 3.89 -10.84
C GLY A 281 -0.66 4.37 -11.40
N TRP A 282 0.36 3.55 -11.35
CA TRP A 282 1.63 3.85 -12.01
C TRP A 282 1.41 4.07 -13.51
N PRO A 283 2.03 5.11 -14.13
CA PRO A 283 1.83 5.41 -15.54
C PRO A 283 2.21 4.24 -16.44
N ALA A 284 1.24 3.66 -17.15
CA ALA A 284 1.46 2.44 -17.94
C ALA A 284 2.47 2.60 -19.09
N TRP A 285 2.61 3.81 -19.62
CA TRP A 285 3.56 4.10 -20.69
C TRP A 285 5.03 3.97 -20.28
N THR A 286 5.33 3.95 -18.97
CA THR A 286 6.69 3.76 -18.44
C THR A 286 7.07 2.29 -18.24
N GLY A 287 6.13 1.34 -18.40
CA GLY A 287 6.37 -0.09 -18.26
C GLY A 287 6.32 -0.65 -16.83
N GLY A 288 6.28 0.20 -15.81
CA GLY A 288 6.32 -0.16 -14.39
C GLY A 288 7.49 0.48 -13.66
N ILE A 289 7.51 0.42 -12.33
CA ILE A 289 8.48 1.16 -11.51
C ILE A 289 9.91 0.62 -11.63
N MET A 290 10.09 -0.70 -11.67
CA MET A 290 11.41 -1.31 -11.76
C MET A 290 11.96 -1.21 -13.18
N TYR A 291 11.10 -1.43 -14.17
CA TYR A 291 11.43 -1.21 -15.59
C TYR A 291 11.76 0.27 -15.86
N TRP A 292 10.98 1.20 -15.32
CA TRP A 292 11.27 2.63 -15.40
C TRP A 292 12.62 2.98 -14.77
N ALA A 293 12.95 2.39 -13.62
CA ALA A 293 14.21 2.65 -12.94
C ALA A 293 15.43 2.27 -13.80
N ASP A 294 15.34 1.17 -14.55
CA ASP A 294 16.40 0.78 -15.50
C ASP A 294 16.61 1.81 -16.63
N HIS A 295 15.53 2.51 -17.03
CA HIS A 295 15.59 3.54 -18.07
C HIS A 295 15.96 4.92 -17.52
N GLU A 296 15.56 5.24 -16.30
CA GLU A 296 15.97 6.44 -15.58
C GLU A 296 17.48 6.42 -15.29
N GLY A 297 18.02 5.22 -15.11
CA GLY A 297 19.43 4.95 -14.82
C GLY A 297 19.69 4.72 -13.35
N LEU A 298 20.05 3.47 -12.99
CA LEU A 298 20.24 3.07 -11.60
C LEU A 298 21.33 3.87 -10.88
N ALA A 299 22.42 4.25 -11.58
CA ALA A 299 23.45 5.11 -11.03
C ALA A 299 22.94 6.51 -10.68
N LYS A 300 22.04 7.08 -11.50
CA LYS A 300 21.39 8.36 -11.23
C LYS A 300 20.47 8.26 -10.00
N ILE A 301 19.70 7.19 -9.89
CA ILE A 301 18.82 6.93 -8.74
C ILE A 301 19.63 6.80 -7.45
N VAL A 302 20.73 6.04 -7.47
CA VAL A 302 21.63 5.90 -6.31
C VAL A 302 22.20 7.26 -5.90
N SER A 303 22.75 8.04 -6.86
CA SER A 303 23.28 9.37 -6.58
C SER A 303 22.22 10.32 -6.01
N GLY A 304 20.97 10.27 -6.52
CA GLY A 304 19.86 11.05 -5.99
C GLY A 304 19.50 10.65 -4.55
N LEU A 305 19.43 9.35 -4.24
CA LEU A 305 19.19 8.87 -2.88
C LEU A 305 20.28 9.34 -1.91
N GLU A 306 21.56 9.20 -2.30
CA GLU A 306 22.71 9.63 -1.49
C GLU A 306 22.70 11.15 -1.25
N SER A 307 22.39 11.96 -2.28
CA SER A 307 22.32 13.41 -2.15
C SER A 307 21.26 13.89 -1.17
N HIS A 308 20.18 13.11 -1.02
CA HIS A 308 19.11 13.37 -0.06
C HIS A 308 19.29 12.61 1.27
N SER A 309 20.44 11.97 1.50
CA SER A 309 20.73 11.14 2.68
C SER A 309 19.69 10.03 2.90
N LEU A 310 19.18 9.45 1.82
CA LEU A 310 18.20 8.37 1.83
C LEU A 310 18.89 7.01 1.66
N PRO A 311 18.35 5.94 2.27
CA PRO A 311 18.97 4.62 2.22
C PRO A 311 18.93 4.02 0.81
N VAL A 312 20.06 3.40 0.43
CA VAL A 312 20.22 2.67 -0.83
C VAL A 312 20.25 1.18 -0.55
N ALA A 313 19.36 0.40 -1.17
CA ALA A 313 19.35 -1.05 -1.06
C ALA A 313 20.63 -1.67 -1.67
N PRO A 314 21.21 -2.72 -1.05
CA PRO A 314 22.43 -3.37 -1.54
C PRO A 314 22.33 -3.84 -3.00
N LEU A 315 21.21 -4.47 -3.39
CA LEU A 315 20.96 -4.89 -4.78
C LEU A 315 20.97 -3.70 -5.74
N LEU A 316 20.29 -2.60 -5.39
CA LEU A 316 20.29 -1.40 -6.23
C LEU A 316 21.70 -0.83 -6.40
N ALA A 317 22.47 -0.70 -5.29
CA ALA A 317 23.84 -0.22 -5.32
C ALA A 317 24.76 -1.14 -6.16
N LYS A 318 24.57 -2.46 -6.06
CA LYS A 318 25.30 -3.45 -6.84
C LYS A 318 25.01 -3.28 -8.33
N LEU A 319 23.74 -3.30 -8.73
CA LEU A 319 23.35 -3.18 -10.14
C LEU A 319 23.83 -1.84 -10.73
N ALA A 320 23.69 -0.74 -9.99
CA ALA A 320 24.16 0.58 -10.44
C ALA A 320 25.68 0.59 -10.72
N ARG A 321 26.48 -0.05 -9.86
CA ARG A 321 27.94 -0.12 -10.02
C ARG A 321 28.37 -1.04 -11.17
N GLU A 322 27.66 -2.13 -11.39
CA GLU A 322 27.96 -3.15 -12.38
C GLU A 322 27.37 -2.85 -13.77
N GLY A 323 26.56 -1.78 -13.90
CA GLY A 323 25.81 -1.47 -15.12
C GLY A 323 24.72 -2.49 -15.44
N GLY A 324 24.24 -3.21 -14.40
CA GLY A 324 23.15 -4.18 -14.50
C GLY A 324 21.77 -3.52 -14.52
N LYS A 325 20.74 -4.37 -14.63
CA LYS A 325 19.33 -3.97 -14.67
C LYS A 325 18.49 -4.85 -13.76
N PHE A 326 17.30 -4.38 -13.38
CA PHE A 326 16.29 -5.20 -12.69
C PHE A 326 15.51 -6.09 -13.67
N CYS A 327 15.28 -5.60 -14.88
CA CYS A 327 14.51 -6.24 -15.93
C CYS A 327 15.45 -6.54 -17.11
N ASP A 328 15.80 -7.81 -17.29
CA ASP A 328 16.56 -8.32 -18.44
C ASP A 328 15.63 -8.76 -19.57
#